data_0c82b839c28bf53dfbc14bac82fee5f6
#
_entry.id   0c82b839c28bf53dfbc14bac82fee5f6
#
_cell.length_a   1.000
_cell.length_b   1.000
_cell.length_c   1.000
_cell.angle_alpha   90.00
_cell.angle_beta   90.00
_cell.angle_gamma   90.00
#
_symmetry.space_group_name_H-M   'P 1'
#
loop_
_entity.id
_entity.type
_entity.pdbx_description
1 polymer ?
#
loop_
_entity_poly.entity_id
_entity_poly.type
_entity_poly.pdbx_seq_one_letter_code
_entity_poly.pdbx_strand_id
1 'polypeptide(L)'
;EIGNIPGAVTAGERDGRIAEGLQHGNSPFEYSPTFIENKGLVLTTTNGTRLLYMALEKGAQNIITASFPNLSAVAAYLIAQNQNVLLACAAWKDRVNIEDTLFAGAVIDRVKEHFSINCDSSVMAHALYTAARPDLYEFVKNKKASHYLRLSAYGLEKDIQYCLTPDIANVLPVYKEGKLVTGTA
;
A
#
# COMPACT_ATOMS: atom_id res chain seq x y z
N GLU A 1 11.94 18.61 3.68
CA GLU A 1 10.94 19.64 3.97
C GLU A 1 9.61 19.12 3.47
N ILE A 2 8.69 18.85 4.41
CA ILE A 2 7.30 18.58 4.04
C ILE A 2 6.74 19.92 3.60
N GLY A 3 6.60 20.07 2.28
CA GLY A 3 6.39 21.35 1.64
C GLY A 3 5.24 22.15 2.23
N ASN A 4 5.47 23.42 2.46
CA ASN A 4 4.44 24.41 2.75
C ASN A 4 3.51 24.56 1.53
N ILE A 5 2.59 23.61 1.37
CA ILE A 5 1.46 23.77 0.45
C ILE A 5 0.35 24.44 1.25
N PRO A 6 0.04 25.71 0.99
CA PRO A 6 -0.99 26.40 1.75
C PRO A 6 -2.32 25.66 1.72
N GLY A 7 -2.91 25.43 2.90
CA GLY A 7 -4.19 24.75 3.04
C GLY A 7 -4.15 23.21 2.93
N ALA A 8 -2.98 22.61 2.74
CA ALA A 8 -2.86 21.15 2.74
C ALA A 8 -2.85 20.59 4.17
N VAL A 9 -3.44 19.41 4.31
CA VAL A 9 -3.33 18.58 5.52
C VAL A 9 -1.97 17.90 5.53
N THR A 10 -1.22 18.00 6.62
CA THR A 10 0.08 17.32 6.76
C THR A 10 -0.06 16.07 7.60
N ALA A 11 0.49 14.97 7.10
CA ALA A 11 0.34 13.65 7.70
C ALA A 11 1.60 12.81 7.56
N GLY A 12 1.79 11.90 8.49
CA GLY A 12 2.87 10.93 8.40
C GLY A 12 3.18 10.22 9.69
N GLU A 13 3.94 9.15 9.56
CA GLU A 13 4.34 8.32 10.70
C GLU A 13 5.86 8.16 10.78
N ARG A 14 6.31 7.98 12.02
CA ARG A 14 7.63 7.45 12.34
C ARG A 14 7.48 6.44 13.47
N ASP A 15 7.93 5.22 13.23
CA ASP A 15 7.81 4.09 14.17
C ASP A 15 6.37 3.84 14.68
N GLY A 16 5.35 4.04 13.81
CA GLY A 16 3.94 3.83 14.12
C GLY A 16 3.27 4.94 14.92
N ARG A 17 3.90 6.11 15.06
CA ARG A 17 3.36 7.30 15.71
C ARG A 17 3.30 8.46 14.74
N ILE A 18 2.45 9.44 15.01
CA ILE A 18 2.44 10.69 14.24
C ILE A 18 3.83 11.32 14.30
N ALA A 19 4.38 11.65 13.13
CA ALA A 19 5.69 12.25 13.05
C ALA A 19 5.66 13.67 13.63
N GLU A 20 6.74 14.06 14.31
CA GLU A 20 6.85 15.36 14.94
C GLU A 20 6.58 16.51 13.95
N GLY A 21 5.77 17.47 14.39
CA GLY A 21 5.39 18.63 13.58
C GLY A 21 4.28 18.38 12.56
N LEU A 22 3.73 17.16 12.46
CA LEU A 22 2.62 16.85 11.58
C LEU A 22 1.27 16.84 12.31
N GLN A 23 0.19 17.10 11.55
CA GLN A 23 -1.16 17.21 12.10
C GLN A 23 -1.81 15.84 12.31
N HIS A 24 -1.51 14.87 11.42
CA HIS A 24 -2.15 13.56 11.38
C HIS A 24 -1.15 12.43 11.18
N GLY A 25 -1.56 11.23 11.56
CA GLY A 25 -0.84 9.99 11.28
C GLY A 25 -1.15 9.41 9.89
N ASN A 26 -1.04 8.12 9.77
CA ASN A 26 -1.39 7.37 8.54
C ASN A 26 -2.56 6.40 8.74
N SER A 27 -3.28 6.50 9.86
CA SER A 27 -4.49 5.73 10.06
C SER A 27 -5.60 6.19 9.08
N PRO A 28 -6.24 5.28 8.32
CA PRO A 28 -7.31 5.65 7.42
C PRO A 28 -8.52 6.26 8.17
N PHE A 29 -8.69 5.97 9.45
CA PHE A 29 -9.78 6.50 10.27
C PHE A 29 -9.62 7.96 10.69
N GLU A 30 -8.45 8.54 10.47
CA GLU A 30 -8.22 9.99 10.69
C GLU A 30 -8.78 10.86 9.55
N TYR A 31 -9.14 10.25 8.40
CA TYR A 31 -9.51 10.95 7.16
C TYR A 31 -10.95 10.65 6.76
N SER A 32 -11.92 11.23 7.49
CA SER A 32 -13.32 11.12 7.06
C SER A 32 -13.55 11.83 5.72
N PRO A 33 -14.49 11.37 4.87
CA PRO A 33 -14.81 12.04 3.60
C PRO A 33 -15.06 13.53 3.76
N THR A 34 -15.84 13.93 4.75
CA THR A 34 -16.15 15.34 5.03
C THR A 34 -14.93 16.16 5.47
N PHE A 35 -13.94 15.51 6.11
CA PHE A 35 -12.71 16.18 6.53
C PHE A 35 -11.75 16.41 5.38
N ILE A 36 -11.55 15.40 4.51
CA ILE A 36 -10.51 15.42 3.48
C ILE A 36 -10.98 15.92 2.11
N GLU A 37 -12.28 15.99 1.89
CA GLU A 37 -12.86 16.41 0.62
C GLU A 37 -12.31 17.78 0.19
N ASN A 38 -11.88 17.87 -1.08
CA ASN A 38 -11.30 19.07 -1.70
C ASN A 38 -10.01 19.59 -1.05
N LYS A 39 -9.31 18.77 -0.25
CA LYS A 39 -8.03 19.13 0.36
C LYS A 39 -6.87 18.38 -0.28
N GLY A 40 -5.72 19.03 -0.33
CA GLY A 40 -4.46 18.36 -0.59
C GLY A 40 -3.97 17.65 0.69
N LEU A 41 -3.45 16.43 0.54
CA LEU A 41 -2.79 15.69 1.61
C LEU A 41 -1.29 15.59 1.31
N VAL A 42 -0.45 16.10 2.20
CA VAL A 42 1.00 15.93 2.15
C VAL A 42 1.37 14.83 3.13
N LEU A 43 1.61 13.64 2.60
CA LEU A 43 1.88 12.45 3.38
C LEU A 43 3.35 12.04 3.30
N THR A 44 3.96 11.72 4.44
CA THR A 44 5.27 11.07 4.50
C THR A 44 5.20 9.79 5.33
N THR A 45 5.93 8.78 4.87
CA THR A 45 6.06 7.49 5.59
C THR A 45 7.51 7.08 5.66
N THR A 46 7.83 6.14 6.52
CA THR A 46 9.21 5.66 6.67
C THR A 46 9.72 4.93 5.44
N ASN A 47 8.88 4.08 4.82
CA ASN A 47 9.32 3.18 3.75
C ASN A 47 8.66 3.48 2.39
N GLY A 48 7.35 3.77 2.34
CA GLY A 48 6.63 3.97 1.09
C GLY A 48 7.15 5.16 0.28
N THR A 49 7.38 6.31 0.91
CA THR A 49 7.96 7.47 0.22
C THR A 49 9.37 7.21 -0.28
N ARG A 50 10.20 6.47 0.48
CA ARG A 50 11.54 6.06 0.04
C ARG A 50 11.46 5.16 -1.20
N LEU A 51 10.57 4.17 -1.21
CA LEU A 51 10.38 3.29 -2.36
C LEU A 51 9.94 4.08 -3.60
N LEU A 52 9.01 5.03 -3.45
CA LEU A 52 8.57 5.89 -4.54
C LEU A 52 9.75 6.70 -5.13
N TYR A 53 10.57 7.32 -4.29
CA TYR A 53 11.77 8.01 -4.75
C TYR A 53 12.75 7.09 -5.49
N MET A 54 13.01 5.90 -4.96
CA MET A 54 13.88 4.92 -5.62
C MET A 54 13.34 4.51 -6.99
N ALA A 55 12.03 4.30 -7.11
CA ALA A 55 11.38 3.97 -8.37
C ALA A 55 11.57 5.10 -9.40
N LEU A 56 11.36 6.35 -9.00
CA LEU A 56 11.56 7.52 -9.85
C LEU A 56 13.01 7.68 -10.30
N GLU A 57 13.96 7.56 -9.39
CA GLU A 57 15.42 7.62 -9.71
C GLU A 57 15.84 6.52 -10.68
N LYS A 58 15.19 5.36 -10.65
CA LYS A 58 15.44 4.24 -11.58
C LYS A 58 14.66 4.35 -12.89
N GLY A 59 13.93 5.46 -13.10
CA GLY A 59 13.19 5.71 -14.33
C GLY A 59 11.92 4.87 -14.48
N ALA A 60 11.33 4.41 -13.37
CA ALA A 60 10.06 3.70 -13.42
C ALA A 60 8.98 4.59 -14.04
N GLN A 61 8.18 4.00 -14.92
CA GLN A 61 7.06 4.65 -15.59
C GLN A 61 5.74 4.03 -15.09
N ASN A 62 4.64 4.77 -15.27
CA ASN A 62 3.30 4.29 -14.89
C ASN A 62 3.21 3.80 -13.43
N ILE A 63 3.74 4.59 -12.50
CA ILE A 63 3.75 4.23 -11.08
C ILE A 63 2.34 4.39 -10.50
N ILE A 64 1.85 3.32 -9.86
CA ILE A 64 0.60 3.32 -9.10
C ILE A 64 0.88 2.89 -7.65
N THR A 65 0.02 3.31 -6.73
CA THR A 65 0.03 2.78 -5.37
C THR A 65 -1.14 1.85 -5.14
N ALA A 66 -0.89 0.77 -4.43
CA ALA A 66 -1.81 -0.34 -4.33
C ALA A 66 -1.82 -0.94 -2.91
N SER A 67 -3.00 -1.45 -2.52
CA SER A 67 -3.25 -2.10 -1.24
C SER A 67 -4.45 -3.03 -1.36
N PHE A 68 -4.75 -3.87 -0.36
CA PHE A 68 -5.95 -4.70 -0.40
C PHE A 68 -7.24 -3.90 -0.62
N PRO A 69 -7.45 -2.73 0.02
CA PRO A 69 -8.62 -1.90 -0.23
C PRO A 69 -8.94 -1.62 -1.69
N ASN A 70 -7.98 -1.55 -2.59
CA ASN A 70 -8.19 -1.27 -4.02
C ASN A 70 -7.71 -2.39 -4.96
N LEU A 71 -7.62 -3.61 -4.48
CA LEU A 71 -7.05 -4.77 -5.20
C LEU A 71 -7.66 -4.99 -6.58
N SER A 72 -8.99 -4.97 -6.71
CA SER A 72 -9.67 -5.18 -7.99
C SER A 72 -9.43 -4.05 -8.99
N ALA A 73 -9.40 -2.79 -8.54
CA ALA A 73 -9.08 -1.66 -9.39
C ALA A 73 -7.64 -1.75 -9.93
N VAL A 74 -6.70 -2.17 -9.08
CA VAL A 74 -5.30 -2.43 -9.48
C VAL A 74 -5.23 -3.55 -10.50
N ALA A 75 -5.86 -4.70 -10.25
CA ALA A 75 -5.83 -5.83 -11.17
C ALA A 75 -6.43 -5.47 -12.54
N ALA A 76 -7.57 -4.79 -12.57
CA ALA A 76 -8.20 -4.34 -13.81
C ALA A 76 -7.28 -3.40 -14.61
N TYR A 77 -6.65 -2.44 -13.92
CA TYR A 77 -5.69 -1.54 -14.56
C TYR A 77 -4.51 -2.29 -15.17
N LEU A 78 -3.88 -3.20 -14.43
CA LEU A 78 -2.73 -3.97 -14.92
C LEU A 78 -3.10 -4.80 -16.16
N ILE A 79 -4.25 -5.46 -16.15
CA ILE A 79 -4.74 -6.24 -17.28
C ILE A 79 -4.98 -5.34 -18.50
N ALA A 80 -5.61 -4.17 -18.31
CA ALA A 80 -5.88 -3.23 -19.39
C ALA A 80 -4.60 -2.64 -20.00
N GLN A 81 -3.57 -2.38 -19.16
CA GLN A 81 -2.28 -1.87 -19.65
C GLN A 81 -1.48 -2.94 -20.43
N ASN A 82 -1.62 -4.19 -20.10
CA ASN A 82 -0.94 -5.32 -20.75
C ASN A 82 0.57 -5.10 -20.95
N GLN A 83 1.25 -4.61 -19.94
CA GLN A 83 2.69 -4.31 -19.93
C GLN A 83 3.39 -5.12 -18.85
N ASN A 84 4.73 -5.22 -18.92
CA ASN A 84 5.50 -5.82 -17.85
C ASN A 84 5.30 -5.07 -16.53
N VAL A 85 5.08 -5.80 -15.45
CA VAL A 85 4.76 -5.27 -14.12
C VAL A 85 5.84 -5.65 -13.13
N LEU A 86 6.29 -4.67 -12.35
CA LEU A 86 7.09 -4.88 -11.16
C LEU A 86 6.23 -4.58 -9.92
N LEU A 87 5.97 -5.59 -9.09
CA LEU A 87 5.35 -5.44 -7.79
C LEU A 87 6.44 -5.14 -6.75
N ALA A 88 6.55 -3.86 -6.37
CA ALA A 88 7.59 -3.41 -5.44
C ALA A 88 7.00 -3.27 -4.03
N CYS A 89 7.48 -4.12 -3.11
CA CYS A 89 7.12 -4.09 -1.71
C CYS A 89 7.92 -3.02 -0.95
N ALA A 90 7.25 -2.20 -0.12
CA ALA A 90 7.91 -1.13 0.62
C ALA A 90 8.87 -1.63 1.69
N ALA A 91 8.66 -2.85 2.16
CA ALA A 91 9.46 -3.50 3.20
C ALA A 91 9.44 -2.73 4.55
N TRP A 92 10.14 -3.23 5.55
CA TRP A 92 10.36 -2.53 6.82
C TRP A 92 11.77 -2.74 7.31
N LYS A 93 12.51 -1.65 7.48
CA LYS A 93 13.95 -1.68 7.85
C LYS A 93 14.76 -2.59 6.90
N ASP A 94 14.51 -2.47 5.61
CA ASP A 94 15.13 -3.26 4.53
C ASP A 94 14.93 -4.78 4.66
N ARG A 95 13.83 -5.20 5.34
CA ARG A 95 13.46 -6.62 5.48
C ARG A 95 12.11 -6.87 4.86
N VAL A 96 11.98 -8.03 4.24
CA VAL A 96 10.70 -8.54 3.75
C VAL A 96 9.70 -8.59 4.91
N ASN A 97 8.48 -8.12 4.66
CA ASN A 97 7.38 -8.25 5.60
C ASN A 97 6.23 -9.07 4.99
N ILE A 98 5.39 -9.61 5.85
CA ILE A 98 4.33 -10.52 5.43
C ILE A 98 3.22 -9.78 4.71
N GLU A 99 2.80 -8.61 5.18
CA GLU A 99 1.66 -7.88 4.62
C GLU A 99 1.88 -7.43 3.18
N ASP A 100 3.06 -6.88 2.85
CA ASP A 100 3.41 -6.51 1.47
C ASP A 100 3.46 -7.75 0.58
N THR A 101 4.04 -8.84 1.08
CA THR A 101 4.16 -10.09 0.34
C THR A 101 2.78 -10.72 0.08
N LEU A 102 1.87 -10.66 1.05
CA LEU A 102 0.49 -11.11 0.89
C LEU A 102 -0.24 -10.30 -0.17
N PHE A 103 -0.08 -8.97 -0.16
CA PHE A 103 -0.70 -8.11 -1.17
C PHE A 103 -0.15 -8.38 -2.57
N ALA A 104 1.17 -8.51 -2.72
CA ALA A 104 1.78 -8.91 -3.99
C ALA A 104 1.22 -10.25 -4.49
N GLY A 105 1.09 -11.24 -3.60
CA GLY A 105 0.47 -12.53 -3.90
C GLY A 105 -0.99 -12.44 -4.32
N ALA A 106 -1.76 -11.53 -3.70
CA ALA A 106 -3.15 -11.28 -4.06
C ALA A 106 -3.28 -10.67 -5.45
N VAL A 107 -2.42 -9.71 -5.81
CA VAL A 107 -2.37 -9.15 -7.18
C VAL A 107 -2.05 -10.26 -8.17
N ILE A 108 -1.03 -11.08 -7.92
CA ILE A 108 -0.66 -12.20 -8.79
C ILE A 108 -1.84 -13.16 -8.98
N ASP A 109 -2.55 -13.51 -7.91
CA ASP A 109 -3.73 -14.39 -8.00
C ASP A 109 -4.82 -13.83 -8.93
N ARG A 110 -5.01 -12.51 -8.95
CA ARG A 110 -6.01 -11.84 -9.80
C ARG A 110 -5.59 -11.73 -11.26
N VAL A 111 -4.29 -11.68 -11.55
CA VAL A 111 -3.79 -11.41 -12.91
C VAL A 111 -3.10 -12.60 -13.57
N LYS A 112 -2.93 -13.74 -12.89
CA LYS A 112 -2.15 -14.92 -13.35
C LYS A 112 -2.58 -15.51 -14.69
N GLU A 113 -3.85 -15.34 -15.08
CA GLU A 113 -4.35 -15.81 -16.38
C GLU A 113 -3.97 -14.85 -17.54
N HIS A 114 -3.49 -13.65 -17.21
CA HIS A 114 -3.11 -12.61 -18.17
C HIS A 114 -1.60 -12.35 -18.22
N PHE A 115 -0.87 -12.76 -17.19
CA PHE A 115 0.56 -12.50 -17.04
C PHE A 115 1.35 -13.78 -16.77
N SER A 116 2.52 -13.89 -17.38
CA SER A 116 3.48 -14.95 -17.04
C SER A 116 4.24 -14.57 -15.77
N ILE A 117 4.26 -15.49 -14.81
CA ILE A 117 5.05 -15.35 -13.57
C ILE A 117 6.41 -15.97 -13.80
N ASN A 118 7.48 -15.17 -13.73
CA ASN A 118 8.82 -15.56 -14.16
C ASN A 118 9.89 -15.49 -13.06
N CYS A 119 9.52 -15.34 -11.79
CA CYS A 119 10.48 -15.30 -10.69
C CYS A 119 9.97 -15.98 -9.42
N ASP A 120 10.88 -16.57 -8.65
CA ASP A 120 10.59 -17.30 -7.42
C ASP A 120 9.92 -16.44 -6.36
N SER A 121 10.30 -15.17 -6.24
CA SER A 121 9.66 -14.25 -5.28
C SER A 121 8.16 -14.09 -5.55
N SER A 122 7.75 -14.03 -6.81
CA SER A 122 6.34 -13.98 -7.19
C SER A 122 5.62 -15.32 -6.89
N VAL A 123 6.26 -16.44 -7.16
CA VAL A 123 5.73 -17.77 -6.81
C VAL A 123 5.53 -17.90 -5.29
N MET A 124 6.53 -17.47 -4.50
CA MET A 124 6.47 -17.49 -3.04
C MET A 124 5.36 -16.56 -2.51
N ALA A 125 5.23 -15.36 -3.06
CA ALA A 125 4.17 -14.42 -2.68
C ALA A 125 2.78 -14.99 -2.94
N HIS A 126 2.57 -15.59 -4.12
CA HIS A 126 1.31 -16.23 -4.47
C HIS A 126 0.98 -17.43 -3.58
N ALA A 127 1.97 -18.28 -3.29
CA ALA A 127 1.79 -19.42 -2.38
C ALA A 127 1.43 -18.95 -0.96
N LEU A 128 2.08 -17.89 -0.46
CA LEU A 128 1.77 -17.31 0.85
C LEU A 128 0.34 -16.76 0.90
N TYR A 129 -0.06 -16.00 -0.12
CA TYR A 129 -1.43 -15.48 -0.22
C TYR A 129 -2.46 -16.61 -0.29
N THR A 130 -2.22 -17.64 -1.08
CA THR A 130 -3.12 -18.79 -1.21
C THR A 130 -3.36 -19.48 0.14
N ALA A 131 -2.33 -19.57 0.99
CA ALA A 131 -2.46 -20.10 2.34
C ALA A 131 -3.20 -19.16 3.30
N ALA A 132 -3.11 -17.85 3.08
CA ALA A 132 -3.67 -16.84 3.98
C ALA A 132 -5.08 -16.36 3.61
N ARG A 133 -5.49 -16.49 2.33
CA ARG A 133 -6.73 -15.90 1.78
C ARG A 133 -8.04 -16.27 2.48
N PRO A 134 -8.18 -17.41 3.19
CA PRO A 134 -9.40 -17.69 3.94
C PRO A 134 -9.66 -16.65 5.04
N ASP A 135 -8.60 -16.15 5.69
CA ASP A 135 -8.66 -15.07 6.68
C ASP A 135 -7.29 -14.41 6.82
N LEU A 136 -7.10 -13.30 6.12
CA LEU A 136 -5.83 -12.56 6.11
C LEU A 136 -5.46 -12.01 7.49
N TYR A 137 -6.44 -11.52 8.24
CA TYR A 137 -6.21 -10.96 9.57
C TYR A 137 -5.76 -12.02 10.57
N GLU A 138 -6.51 -13.11 10.67
CA GLU A 138 -6.12 -14.23 11.54
C GLU A 138 -4.80 -14.87 11.10
N PHE A 139 -4.51 -14.89 9.79
CA PHE A 139 -3.21 -15.39 9.31
C PHE A 139 -2.05 -14.54 9.85
N VAL A 140 -2.06 -13.20 9.67
CA VAL A 140 -0.95 -12.34 10.14
C VAL A 140 -0.84 -12.35 11.67
N LYS A 141 -1.94 -12.44 12.37
CA LYS A 141 -2.02 -12.55 13.83
C LYS A 141 -1.41 -13.87 14.32
N ASN A 142 -1.84 -15.01 13.77
CA ASN A 142 -1.37 -16.34 14.16
C ASN A 142 0.09 -16.59 13.81
N LYS A 143 0.56 -16.00 12.69
CA LYS A 143 1.98 -16.02 12.31
C LYS A 143 2.84 -15.05 13.11
N LYS A 144 2.23 -14.26 13.99
CA LYS A 144 2.93 -13.21 14.75
C LYS A 144 3.76 -12.31 13.85
N ALA A 145 3.17 -11.92 12.71
CA ALA A 145 3.83 -11.05 11.74
C ALA A 145 4.38 -9.80 12.45
N SER A 146 5.59 -9.40 12.13
CA SER A 146 6.27 -8.30 12.84
C SER A 146 5.48 -6.99 12.79
N HIS A 147 4.83 -6.73 11.66
CA HIS A 147 3.95 -5.57 11.48
C HIS A 147 2.71 -5.67 12.39
N TYR A 148 2.06 -6.84 12.43
CA TYR A 148 0.94 -7.09 13.33
C TYR A 148 1.33 -6.84 14.79
N LEU A 149 2.43 -7.46 15.26
CA LEU A 149 2.88 -7.29 16.64
C LEU A 149 3.18 -5.83 17.01
N ARG A 150 3.78 -5.09 16.07
CA ARG A 150 4.11 -3.68 16.28
C ARG A 150 2.85 -2.81 16.34
N LEU A 151 1.93 -2.94 15.39
CA LEU A 151 0.73 -2.11 15.34
C LEU A 151 -0.26 -2.45 16.47
N SER A 152 -0.44 -3.73 16.82
CA SER A 152 -1.29 -4.11 17.94
C SER A 152 -0.76 -3.62 19.28
N ALA A 153 0.56 -3.49 19.45
CA ALA A 153 1.14 -2.85 20.62
C ALA A 153 0.77 -1.36 20.77
N TYR A 154 0.31 -0.72 19.69
CA TYR A 154 -0.22 0.66 19.68
C TYR A 154 -1.75 0.73 19.64
N GLY A 155 -2.46 -0.41 19.75
CA GLY A 155 -3.92 -0.46 19.69
C GLY A 155 -4.50 -0.20 18.30
N LEU A 156 -3.75 -0.50 17.22
CA LEU A 156 -4.11 -0.24 15.82
C LEU A 156 -4.67 -1.48 15.11
N GLU A 157 -5.32 -2.40 15.84
CA GLU A 157 -5.88 -3.62 15.25
C GLU A 157 -6.97 -3.33 14.21
N LYS A 158 -7.76 -2.28 14.43
CA LYS A 158 -8.78 -1.84 13.45
C LYS A 158 -8.16 -1.39 12.13
N ASP A 159 -7.02 -0.70 12.20
CA ASP A 159 -6.26 -0.28 11.02
C ASP A 159 -5.74 -1.50 10.26
N ILE A 160 -5.21 -2.50 10.95
CA ILE A 160 -4.76 -3.75 10.34
C ILE A 160 -5.93 -4.45 9.63
N GLN A 161 -7.09 -4.57 10.28
CA GLN A 161 -8.27 -5.17 9.68
C GLN A 161 -8.72 -4.42 8.42
N TYR A 162 -8.80 -3.10 8.50
CA TYR A 162 -9.15 -2.25 7.36
C TYR A 162 -8.18 -2.44 6.20
N CYS A 163 -6.88 -2.36 6.47
CA CYS A 163 -5.84 -2.48 5.45
C CYS A 163 -5.75 -3.88 4.81
N LEU A 164 -6.21 -4.92 5.50
CA LEU A 164 -6.28 -6.29 4.98
C LEU A 164 -7.64 -6.65 4.34
N THR A 165 -8.62 -5.73 4.34
CA THR A 165 -9.93 -5.98 3.74
C THR A 165 -9.89 -5.63 2.25
N PRO A 166 -10.10 -6.62 1.34
CA PRO A 166 -10.06 -6.35 -0.08
C PRO A 166 -11.26 -5.52 -0.57
N ASP A 167 -11.01 -4.70 -1.57
CA ASP A 167 -12.03 -4.09 -2.44
C ASP A 167 -13.06 -3.20 -1.73
N ILE A 168 -12.65 -2.51 -0.66
CA ILE A 168 -13.49 -1.52 0.04
C ILE A 168 -13.34 -0.10 -0.52
N ALA A 169 -12.43 0.12 -1.46
CA ALA A 169 -12.20 1.40 -2.13
C ALA A 169 -11.99 1.18 -3.63
N ASN A 170 -12.87 1.73 -4.46
CA ASN A 170 -12.73 1.67 -5.92
C ASN A 170 -11.94 2.89 -6.41
N VAL A 171 -10.65 2.96 -6.07
CA VAL A 171 -9.76 4.07 -6.43
C VAL A 171 -8.40 3.54 -6.86
N LEU A 172 -7.84 4.14 -7.90
CA LEU A 172 -6.50 3.84 -8.39
C LEU A 172 -5.62 5.09 -8.24
N PRO A 173 -4.78 5.20 -7.21
CA PRO A 173 -3.85 6.32 -7.11
C PRO A 173 -2.69 6.15 -8.09
N VAL A 174 -2.55 7.10 -9.02
CA VAL A 174 -1.50 7.13 -10.04
C VAL A 174 -0.57 8.29 -9.77
N TYR A 175 0.73 8.06 -9.87
CA TYR A 175 1.71 9.12 -9.75
C TYR A 175 1.79 9.94 -11.04
N LYS A 176 1.55 11.25 -10.93
CA LYS A 176 1.69 12.21 -12.01
C LYS A 176 2.28 13.51 -11.47
N GLU A 177 3.34 14.00 -12.09
CA GLU A 177 3.93 15.33 -11.83
C GLU A 177 4.11 15.65 -10.34
N GLY A 178 4.71 14.71 -9.58
CA GLY A 178 4.99 14.90 -8.17
C GLY A 178 3.83 14.61 -7.21
N LYS A 179 2.70 14.11 -7.70
CA LYS A 179 1.48 13.87 -6.91
C LYS A 179 0.89 12.50 -7.19
N LEU A 180 0.17 11.96 -6.21
CA LEU A 180 -0.77 10.87 -6.43
C LEU A 180 -2.14 11.49 -6.74
N VAL A 181 -2.70 11.13 -7.89
CA VAL A 181 -4.02 11.55 -8.34
C VAL A 181 -4.88 10.34 -8.66
N THR A 182 -6.19 10.49 -8.67
CA THR A 182 -7.09 9.42 -9.09
C THR A 182 -6.85 9.11 -10.57
N GLY A 183 -6.47 7.88 -10.87
CA GLY A 183 -6.38 7.35 -12.22
C GLY A 183 -7.74 6.84 -12.69
N THR A 184 -7.91 6.76 -14.00
CA THR A 184 -9.00 6.00 -14.64
C THR A 184 -8.50 4.59 -14.92
N ALA A 185 -9.28 3.59 -14.51
CA ALA A 185 -9.04 2.20 -14.89
C ALA A 185 -9.28 2.01 -16.39
#